data_b695839485637259f4bb6aea028475ea
#
_entry.id   b695839485637259f4bb6aea028475ea
#
_cell.length_a   1.000
_cell.length_b   1.000
_cell.length_c   1.000
_cell.angle_alpha   90.00
_cell.angle_beta   90.00
_cell.angle_gamma   90.00
#
_symmetry.space_group_name_H-M   'P 1'
#
loop_
_entity.id
_entity.type
_entity.pdbx_description
1 polymer ?
#
loop_
_entity_poly.entity_id
_entity_poly.type
_entity_poly.pdbx_seq_one_letter_code
_entity_poly.pdbx_strand_id
1 'polypeptide(L)'
;MSQSIVPEARLLASAIPATAGPWLSEADQVFDAASIFDYIDGAGEVYRSYNMKLLVARRFHKDGKPDIVVDAFDMGSSEDAFGVFTHDLDGEDAGIGQGSTYKAGLLSFWKDRYFLSVYTEEETPETKGLVLELGRAIARAIPGDGKKPELLKFLPRAGLQAGRVRFFHNHSVLNYHFFVAEADILLLGQTAKAVLADYVESGGRSRLLIVAYPDPGSAARAGKSFAQAYRPGAGGKAAVKTENGKWTALRVQGRYVAIVFDEAAEGKAEARLDAVAALIDAAG
;
A
#
# COMPACT_ATOMS: atom_id res chain seq x y z
N MET A 1 -3.95 31.35 -14.49
CA MET A 1 -5.19 31.53 -13.71
C MET A 1 -4.93 30.93 -12.34
N SER A 2 -5.00 31.73 -11.26
CA SER A 2 -4.77 31.23 -9.90
C SER A 2 -5.96 30.30 -9.54
N GLN A 3 -5.74 29.00 -9.54
CA GLN A 3 -6.71 28.05 -8.97
C GLN A 3 -6.87 28.41 -7.49
N SER A 4 -8.09 28.70 -7.07
CA SER A 4 -8.36 28.88 -5.64
C SER A 4 -8.08 27.55 -4.94
N ILE A 5 -7.03 27.54 -4.13
CA ILE A 5 -6.60 26.36 -3.36
C ILE A 5 -7.80 25.92 -2.50
N VAL A 6 -8.30 24.69 -2.70
CA VAL A 6 -9.38 24.12 -1.90
C VAL A 6 -8.97 24.02 -0.42
N PRO A 7 -9.92 24.12 0.53
CA PRO A 7 -9.61 24.14 1.97
C PRO A 7 -8.70 22.98 2.44
N GLU A 8 -8.92 21.79 1.90
CA GLU A 8 -8.13 20.58 2.22
C GLU A 8 -6.67 20.73 1.79
N ALA A 9 -6.41 21.29 0.61
CA ALA A 9 -5.05 21.57 0.13
C ALA A 9 -4.33 22.59 1.02
N ARG A 10 -5.05 23.61 1.53
CA ARG A 10 -4.48 24.60 2.47
C ARG A 10 -4.03 23.96 3.78
N LEU A 11 -4.83 23.03 4.31
CA LEU A 11 -4.49 22.32 5.54
C LEU A 11 -3.18 21.53 5.35
N LEU A 12 -3.08 20.77 4.26
CA LEU A 12 -1.90 19.97 3.95
C LEU A 12 -0.68 20.86 3.64
N ALA A 13 -0.85 21.92 2.86
CA ALA A 13 0.20 22.90 2.57
C ALA A 13 0.77 23.57 3.83
N SER A 14 -0.09 23.82 4.84
CA SER A 14 0.33 24.42 6.11
C SER A 14 1.20 23.50 6.97
N ALA A 15 1.13 22.18 6.75
CA ALA A 15 2.00 21.22 7.42
C ALA A 15 3.42 21.20 6.84
N ILE A 16 3.64 21.71 5.62
CA ILE A 16 4.94 21.76 4.98
C ILE A 16 5.63 23.08 5.38
N PRO A 17 6.85 23.05 5.96
CA PRO A 17 7.60 24.27 6.30
C PRO A 17 7.79 25.21 5.10
N ALA A 18 7.86 26.52 5.35
CA ALA A 18 8.12 27.51 4.31
C ALA A 18 9.58 27.54 3.84
N THR A 19 10.51 26.94 4.59
CA THR A 19 11.94 26.86 4.25
C THR A 19 12.50 25.49 4.64
N ALA A 20 13.54 25.07 3.95
CA ALA A 20 14.34 23.89 4.29
C ALA A 20 15.79 24.35 4.53
N GLY A 21 16.12 24.73 5.79
CA GLY A 21 17.36 25.40 6.08
C GLY A 21 17.51 26.66 5.19
N PRO A 22 18.59 26.80 4.38
CA PRO A 22 18.79 27.93 3.48
C PRO A 22 18.08 27.80 2.12
N TRP A 23 17.31 26.71 1.86
CA TRP A 23 16.48 26.58 0.67
C TRP A 23 15.14 27.29 0.86
N LEU A 24 14.71 28.04 -0.14
CA LEU A 24 13.46 28.80 -0.14
C LEU A 24 12.40 28.05 -0.92
N SER A 25 11.16 28.01 -0.41
CA SER A 25 10.06 27.37 -1.12
C SER A 25 9.60 28.20 -2.31
N GLU A 26 9.29 27.53 -3.39
CA GLU A 26 8.46 28.06 -4.47
C GLU A 26 6.97 28.02 -4.12
N ALA A 27 6.13 28.53 -5.04
CA ALA A 27 4.68 28.44 -4.89
C ALA A 27 4.21 26.97 -4.99
N ASP A 28 3.27 26.58 -4.13
CA ASP A 28 2.69 25.25 -4.15
C ASP A 28 1.97 24.97 -5.46
N GLN A 29 2.15 23.76 -5.97
CA GLN A 29 1.34 23.21 -7.04
C GLN A 29 0.34 22.22 -6.43
N VAL A 30 -0.90 22.24 -6.93
CA VAL A 30 -1.97 21.36 -6.41
C VAL A 30 -2.59 20.60 -7.56
N PHE A 31 -2.69 19.29 -7.39
CA PHE A 31 -3.26 18.37 -8.38
C PHE A 31 -4.32 17.49 -7.73
N ASP A 32 -5.35 17.17 -8.46
CA ASP A 32 -6.35 16.17 -8.09
C ASP A 32 -6.15 14.86 -8.88
N ALA A 33 -7.05 13.89 -8.68
CA ALA A 33 -6.97 12.60 -9.36
C ALA A 33 -7.12 12.69 -10.91
N ALA A 34 -7.64 13.79 -11.44
CA ALA A 34 -7.75 14.00 -12.88
C ALA A 34 -6.49 14.65 -13.47
N SER A 35 -5.89 15.59 -12.74
CA SER A 35 -4.74 16.39 -13.16
C SER A 35 -3.39 15.83 -12.71
N ILE A 36 -3.33 14.75 -11.93
CA ILE A 36 -2.07 14.16 -11.41
C ILE A 36 -1.09 13.81 -12.54
N PHE A 37 -1.59 13.43 -13.72
CA PHE A 37 -0.78 13.07 -14.87
C PHE A 37 -0.05 14.26 -15.52
N ASP A 38 -0.46 15.49 -15.21
CA ASP A 38 0.26 16.71 -15.62
C ASP A 38 1.56 16.89 -14.81
N TYR A 39 1.68 16.19 -13.68
CA TYR A 39 2.82 16.25 -12.77
C TYR A 39 3.63 14.95 -12.72
N ILE A 40 2.94 13.81 -12.57
CA ILE A 40 3.55 12.49 -12.49
C ILE A 40 3.01 11.62 -13.61
N ASP A 41 3.64 11.53 -14.73
CA ASP A 41 3.28 10.68 -15.88
C ASP A 41 2.48 9.41 -15.52
N GLY A 42 2.70 8.28 -16.17
CA GLY A 42 1.99 7.02 -15.90
C GLY A 42 2.05 6.52 -14.44
N ALA A 43 3.05 6.93 -13.66
CA ALA A 43 3.15 6.56 -12.24
C ALA A 43 2.04 7.19 -11.37
N GLY A 44 1.35 8.23 -11.85
CA GLY A 44 0.16 8.79 -11.19
C GLY A 44 -0.96 7.77 -10.96
N GLU A 45 -1.03 6.71 -11.79
CA GLU A 45 -2.04 5.64 -11.64
C GLU A 45 -1.91 4.88 -10.32
N VAL A 46 -0.72 4.77 -9.75
CA VAL A 46 -0.53 4.16 -8.43
C VAL A 46 -1.36 4.90 -7.39
N TYR A 47 -1.25 6.22 -7.31
CA TYR A 47 -1.97 7.03 -6.31
C TYR A 47 -3.49 6.98 -6.53
N ARG A 48 -3.94 6.99 -7.79
CA ARG A 48 -5.36 6.83 -8.16
C ARG A 48 -5.92 5.48 -7.72
N SER A 49 -5.11 4.44 -7.84
CA SER A 49 -5.47 3.07 -7.41
C SER A 49 -5.75 2.97 -5.91
N TYR A 50 -5.28 3.94 -5.12
CA TYR A 50 -5.52 4.09 -3.68
C TYR A 50 -6.39 5.30 -3.34
N ASN A 51 -7.30 5.70 -4.25
CA ASN A 51 -8.33 6.72 -4.03
C ASN A 51 -7.79 8.13 -3.68
N MET A 52 -6.60 8.50 -4.12
CA MET A 52 -6.01 9.83 -3.93
C MET A 52 -7.05 10.94 -4.15
N LYS A 53 -7.08 11.91 -3.25
CA LYS A 53 -7.96 13.10 -3.32
C LYS A 53 -7.24 14.29 -3.92
N LEU A 54 -6.05 14.58 -3.41
CA LEU A 54 -5.21 15.66 -3.92
C LEU A 54 -3.73 15.43 -3.60
N LEU A 55 -2.88 16.11 -4.34
CA LEU A 55 -1.45 16.25 -4.10
C LEU A 55 -1.15 17.74 -3.93
N VAL A 56 -0.36 18.07 -2.91
CA VAL A 56 0.33 19.35 -2.79
C VAL A 56 1.82 19.10 -3.01
N ALA A 57 2.38 19.67 -4.08
CA ALA A 57 3.80 19.60 -4.40
C ALA A 57 4.47 20.94 -4.06
N ARG A 58 5.56 20.90 -3.27
CA ARG A 58 6.37 22.06 -2.91
C ARG A 58 7.84 21.81 -3.23
N ARG A 59 8.40 22.69 -4.05
CA ARG A 59 9.83 22.68 -4.38
C ARG A 59 10.56 23.68 -3.51
N PHE A 60 11.75 23.31 -3.06
CA PHE A 60 12.67 24.18 -2.35
C PHE A 60 13.93 24.33 -3.19
N HIS A 61 14.28 25.58 -3.49
CA HIS A 61 15.39 25.94 -4.36
C HIS A 61 16.48 26.69 -3.59
N LYS A 62 17.73 26.43 -3.97
CA LYS A 62 18.93 27.20 -3.53
C LYS A 62 19.93 27.21 -4.67
N ASP A 63 20.42 28.40 -5.04
CA ASP A 63 21.37 28.60 -6.14
C ASP A 63 22.60 27.68 -6.01
N GLY A 64 22.90 26.96 -7.10
CA GLY A 64 24.04 26.06 -7.19
C GLY A 64 23.94 24.79 -6.32
N LYS A 65 22.76 24.46 -5.85
CA LYS A 65 22.48 23.23 -5.08
C LYS A 65 21.32 22.46 -5.69
N PRO A 66 21.27 21.12 -5.50
CA PRO A 66 20.10 20.33 -5.90
C PRO A 66 18.83 20.80 -5.19
N ASP A 67 17.71 20.76 -5.90
CA ASP A 67 16.41 21.06 -5.32
C ASP A 67 15.99 19.95 -4.34
N ILE A 68 15.11 20.33 -3.40
CA ILE A 68 14.40 19.41 -2.53
C ILE A 68 12.92 19.52 -2.83
N VAL A 69 12.24 18.41 -3.05
CA VAL A 69 10.82 18.38 -3.38
C VAL A 69 10.06 17.64 -2.30
N VAL A 70 8.91 18.17 -1.93
CA VAL A 70 7.93 17.54 -1.04
C VAL A 70 6.66 17.30 -1.83
N ASP A 71 6.29 16.05 -1.97
CA ASP A 71 4.99 15.62 -2.51
C ASP A 71 4.14 15.09 -1.36
N ALA A 72 3.08 15.81 -1.04
CA ALA A 72 2.18 15.47 0.04
C ALA A 72 0.81 15.08 -0.54
N PHE A 73 0.44 13.82 -0.40
CA PHE A 73 -0.79 13.24 -0.92
C PHE A 73 -1.83 13.09 0.19
N ASP A 74 -3.02 13.64 -0.01
CA ASP A 74 -4.21 13.29 0.76
C ASP A 74 -4.87 12.08 0.10
N MET A 75 -4.81 10.94 0.76
CA MET A 75 -5.39 9.68 0.28
C MET A 75 -6.84 9.48 0.71
N GLY A 76 -7.41 10.44 1.48
CA GLY A 76 -8.80 10.38 1.95
C GLY A 76 -9.02 9.43 3.13
N SER A 77 -8.21 8.39 3.27
CA SER A 77 -8.25 7.47 4.41
C SER A 77 -6.86 7.01 4.84
N SER A 78 -6.72 6.62 6.12
CA SER A 78 -5.45 6.09 6.62
C SER A 78 -5.12 4.71 6.06
N GLU A 79 -6.11 3.92 5.66
CA GLU A 79 -5.91 2.63 5.00
C GLU A 79 -5.31 2.82 3.61
N ASP A 80 -5.79 3.82 2.84
CA ASP A 80 -5.25 4.15 1.52
C ASP A 80 -3.84 4.73 1.61
N ALA A 81 -3.57 5.60 2.58
CA ALA A 81 -2.23 6.13 2.85
C ALA A 81 -1.25 5.01 3.22
N PHE A 82 -1.66 4.08 4.09
CA PHE A 82 -0.90 2.87 4.40
C PHE A 82 -0.70 1.99 3.14
N GLY A 83 -1.72 1.87 2.30
CA GLY A 83 -1.68 1.11 1.05
C GLY A 83 -0.61 1.64 0.10
N VAL A 84 -0.62 2.94 -0.19
CA VAL A 84 0.42 3.59 -1.02
C VAL A 84 1.80 3.42 -0.40
N PHE A 85 1.94 3.64 0.91
CA PHE A 85 3.22 3.45 1.60
C PHE A 85 3.73 2.01 1.46
N THR A 86 2.84 1.02 1.56
CA THR A 86 3.23 -0.39 1.42
C THR A 86 3.38 -0.84 -0.03
N HIS A 87 3.04 -0.01 -1.01
CA HIS A 87 3.25 -0.33 -2.43
C HIS A 87 4.74 -0.50 -2.74
N ASP A 88 5.58 0.36 -2.19
CA ASP A 88 7.04 0.22 -2.25
C ASP A 88 7.65 0.42 -0.86
N LEU A 89 8.33 -0.62 -0.35
CA LEU A 89 9.00 -0.63 0.94
C LEU A 89 10.52 -0.79 0.78
N ASP A 90 11.07 -0.33 -0.35
CA ASP A 90 12.51 -0.37 -0.58
C ASP A 90 13.20 0.77 0.20
N GLY A 91 14.12 0.41 1.07
CA GLY A 91 14.86 1.36 1.91
C GLY A 91 14.93 0.96 3.38
N GLU A 92 15.60 1.79 4.16
CA GLU A 92 15.74 1.64 5.61
C GLU A 92 14.67 2.46 6.34
N ASP A 93 14.17 1.96 7.48
CA ASP A 93 13.24 2.75 8.29
C ASP A 93 13.93 3.99 8.86
N ALA A 94 13.37 5.17 8.56
CA ALA A 94 13.87 6.45 9.05
C ALA A 94 13.26 6.89 10.40
N GLY A 95 12.32 6.12 10.95
CA GLY A 95 11.62 6.44 12.20
C GLY A 95 10.75 7.70 12.10
N ILE A 96 10.15 7.97 10.95
CA ILE A 96 9.35 9.16 10.67
C ILE A 96 7.90 8.76 10.38
N GLY A 97 6.94 9.52 10.90
CA GLY A 97 5.52 9.20 10.74
C GLY A 97 5.12 7.90 11.44
N GLN A 98 4.19 7.16 10.86
CA GLN A 98 3.71 5.86 11.35
C GLN A 98 4.38 4.66 10.68
N GLY A 99 5.22 4.92 9.71
CA GLY A 99 6.11 4.04 8.99
C GLY A 99 6.80 4.82 7.89
N SER A 100 8.08 4.53 7.67
CA SER A 100 8.91 5.27 6.72
C SER A 100 9.94 4.37 6.04
N THR A 101 10.38 4.78 4.86
CA THR A 101 11.56 4.24 4.19
C THR A 101 12.44 5.40 3.69
N TYR A 102 13.75 5.21 3.78
CA TYR A 102 14.72 6.12 3.21
C TYR A 102 15.70 5.36 2.31
N LYS A 103 15.86 5.84 1.08
CA LYS A 103 16.84 5.29 0.14
C LYS A 103 17.29 6.35 -0.86
N ALA A 104 18.60 6.55 -0.98
CA ALA A 104 19.22 7.34 -2.05
C ALA A 104 18.54 8.71 -2.30
N GLY A 105 18.39 9.52 -1.22
CA GLY A 105 17.80 10.86 -1.32
C GLY A 105 16.27 10.91 -1.27
N LEU A 106 15.58 9.76 -1.28
CA LEU A 106 14.12 9.68 -1.16
C LEU A 106 13.71 9.18 0.22
N LEU A 107 12.96 9.99 0.94
CA LEU A 107 12.19 9.62 2.12
C LEU A 107 10.72 9.45 1.74
N SER A 108 10.16 8.28 2.00
CA SER A 108 8.72 8.04 1.91
C SER A 108 8.16 7.70 3.28
N PHE A 109 7.01 8.28 3.65
CA PHE A 109 6.34 7.95 4.92
C PHE A 109 4.84 8.17 4.84
N TRP A 110 4.11 7.55 5.77
CA TRP A 110 2.69 7.82 5.94
C TRP A 110 2.37 8.29 7.36
N LYS A 111 1.35 9.13 7.47
CA LYS A 111 0.80 9.58 8.75
C LYS A 111 -0.66 9.96 8.58
N ASP A 112 -1.54 9.39 9.43
CA ASP A 112 -2.99 9.53 9.29
C ASP A 112 -3.42 9.16 7.86
N ARG A 113 -4.17 10.00 7.18
CA ARG A 113 -4.62 9.79 5.79
C ARG A 113 -3.65 10.28 4.73
N TYR A 114 -2.45 10.69 5.13
CA TYR A 114 -1.47 11.28 4.23
C TYR A 114 -0.33 10.32 3.92
N PHE A 115 0.03 10.25 2.65
CA PHE A 115 1.29 9.69 2.18
C PHE A 115 2.18 10.83 1.71
N LEU A 116 3.45 10.79 2.05
CA LEU A 116 4.41 11.84 1.74
C LEU A 116 5.68 11.25 1.18
N SER A 117 6.22 11.92 0.16
CA SER A 117 7.59 11.75 -0.28
C SER A 117 8.35 13.08 -0.16
N VAL A 118 9.59 13.00 0.31
CA VAL A 118 10.52 14.12 0.35
C VAL A 118 11.80 13.65 -0.33
N TYR A 119 12.21 14.33 -1.39
CA TYR A 119 13.34 13.83 -2.16
C TYR A 119 14.22 14.93 -2.73
N THR A 120 15.43 14.53 -3.12
CA THR A 120 16.38 15.32 -3.87
C THR A 120 16.98 14.46 -4.98
N GLU A 121 17.28 15.07 -6.13
CA GLU A 121 17.90 14.36 -7.25
C GLU A 121 19.36 13.96 -6.98
N GLU A 122 20.04 14.71 -6.12
CA GLU A 122 21.42 14.44 -5.73
C GLU A 122 21.54 14.37 -4.20
N GLU A 123 21.85 13.17 -3.69
CA GLU A 123 22.10 12.97 -2.28
C GLU A 123 23.49 13.46 -1.89
N THR A 124 23.54 14.44 -1.00
CA THR A 124 24.73 14.86 -0.27
C THR A 124 24.46 14.76 1.24
N PRO A 125 25.47 14.80 2.13
CA PRO A 125 25.21 14.86 3.58
C PRO A 125 24.29 16.02 3.98
N GLU A 126 24.39 17.18 3.30
CA GLU A 126 23.55 18.36 3.53
C GLU A 126 22.10 18.10 3.11
N THR A 127 21.86 17.63 1.87
CA THR A 127 20.50 17.36 1.36
C THR A 127 19.83 16.21 2.09
N LYS A 128 20.57 15.15 2.45
CA LYS A 128 20.05 14.05 3.28
C LYS A 128 19.56 14.57 4.64
N GLY A 129 20.35 15.43 5.30
CA GLY A 129 19.95 16.03 6.56
C GLY A 129 18.65 16.80 6.45
N LEU A 130 18.51 17.63 5.41
CA LEU A 130 17.32 18.45 5.16
C LEU A 130 16.08 17.62 4.78
N VAL A 131 16.22 16.60 3.94
CA VAL A 131 15.13 15.67 3.59
C VAL A 131 14.56 15.02 4.86
N LEU A 132 15.42 14.52 5.74
CA LEU A 132 14.99 13.91 7.00
C LEU A 132 14.41 14.93 7.99
N GLU A 133 14.94 16.15 8.04
CA GLU A 133 14.43 17.23 8.88
C GLU A 133 13.05 17.69 8.43
N LEU A 134 12.85 17.92 7.13
CA LEU A 134 11.55 18.23 6.53
C LEU A 134 10.53 17.13 6.85
N GLY A 135 10.88 15.88 6.61
CA GLY A 135 9.99 14.75 6.92
C GLY A 135 9.56 14.74 8.39
N ARG A 136 10.49 14.94 9.33
CA ARG A 136 10.16 15.04 10.77
C ARG A 136 9.30 16.25 11.10
N ALA A 137 9.55 17.39 10.47
CA ALA A 137 8.76 18.61 10.69
C ALA A 137 7.32 18.41 10.21
N ILE A 138 7.13 17.88 9.00
CA ILE A 138 5.81 17.59 8.44
C ILE A 138 5.08 16.54 9.29
N ALA A 139 5.75 15.45 9.67
CA ALA A 139 5.15 14.41 10.50
C ALA A 139 4.68 14.94 11.87
N ARG A 140 5.37 15.93 12.46
CA ARG A 140 4.93 16.60 13.69
C ARG A 140 3.76 17.56 13.47
N ALA A 141 3.68 18.20 12.30
CA ALA A 141 2.60 19.13 11.97
C ALA A 141 1.28 18.45 11.64
N ILE A 142 1.30 17.19 11.16
CA ILE A 142 0.10 16.40 10.92
C ILE A 142 -0.41 15.85 12.27
N PRO A 143 -1.62 16.27 12.73
CA PRO A 143 -2.15 15.82 14.00
C PRO A 143 -2.66 14.37 13.94
N GLY A 144 -2.50 13.65 15.04
CA GLY A 144 -3.04 12.30 15.22
C GLY A 144 -2.31 11.22 14.45
N ASP A 145 -2.79 10.01 14.64
CA ASP A 145 -2.31 8.80 13.96
C ASP A 145 -3.49 8.07 13.32
N GLY A 146 -3.29 7.62 12.09
CA GLY A 146 -4.26 6.83 11.36
C GLY A 146 -4.29 5.37 11.83
N LYS A 147 -5.44 4.73 11.63
CA LYS A 147 -5.57 3.29 11.89
C LYS A 147 -5.01 2.50 10.73
N LYS A 148 -4.25 1.47 11.02
CA LYS A 148 -3.86 0.47 10.02
C LYS A 148 -5.08 -0.33 9.56
N PRO A 149 -5.07 -0.88 8.33
CA PRO A 149 -6.15 -1.72 7.83
C PRO A 149 -6.48 -2.88 8.77
N GLU A 150 -7.77 -3.10 9.02
CA GLU A 150 -8.21 -4.17 9.93
C GLU A 150 -7.83 -5.57 9.44
N LEU A 151 -7.75 -5.77 8.14
CA LEU A 151 -7.32 -7.04 7.53
C LEU A 151 -5.97 -7.54 8.03
N LEU A 152 -5.08 -6.65 8.48
CA LEU A 152 -3.79 -7.02 9.04
C LEU A 152 -3.91 -7.88 10.31
N LYS A 153 -5.03 -7.78 11.03
CA LYS A 153 -5.30 -8.59 12.24
C LYS A 153 -5.48 -10.06 11.91
N PHE A 154 -5.84 -10.40 10.67
CA PHE A 154 -6.10 -11.76 10.21
C PHE A 154 -4.86 -12.46 9.65
N LEU A 155 -3.70 -11.80 9.65
CA LEU A 155 -2.44 -12.40 9.21
C LEU A 155 -1.83 -13.25 10.33
N PRO A 156 -1.70 -14.59 10.16
CA PRO A 156 -0.97 -15.43 11.10
C PRO A 156 0.48 -14.95 11.24
N ARG A 157 1.01 -14.94 12.46
CA ARG A 157 2.34 -14.36 12.73
C ARG A 157 3.51 -15.26 12.35
N ALA A 158 3.33 -16.59 12.42
CA ALA A 158 4.39 -17.54 12.13
C ALA A 158 4.85 -17.45 10.67
N GLY A 159 6.12 -17.19 10.45
CA GLY A 159 6.74 -17.05 9.14
C GLY A 159 6.46 -15.74 8.40
N LEU A 160 5.59 -14.86 8.92
CA LEU A 160 5.21 -13.59 8.29
C LEU A 160 6.41 -12.67 8.09
N GLN A 161 6.58 -12.19 6.86
CA GLN A 161 7.59 -11.20 6.50
C GLN A 161 6.98 -9.79 6.60
N ALA A 162 7.19 -9.09 7.72
CA ALA A 162 6.55 -7.79 8.00
C ALA A 162 6.81 -6.74 6.90
N GLY A 163 8.01 -6.70 6.31
CA GLY A 163 8.36 -5.82 5.19
C GLY A 163 7.78 -6.25 3.84
N ARG A 164 6.99 -7.33 3.79
CA ARG A 164 6.38 -7.90 2.59
C ARG A 164 4.86 -8.01 2.70
N VAL A 165 4.25 -7.10 3.46
CA VAL A 165 2.80 -6.97 3.57
C VAL A 165 2.35 -5.80 2.69
N ARG A 166 1.36 -6.02 1.84
CA ARG A 166 0.80 -5.05 0.88
C ARG A 166 -0.69 -4.95 1.09
N PHE A 167 -1.21 -3.73 1.19
CA PHE A 167 -2.65 -3.46 1.23
C PHE A 167 -3.07 -2.77 -0.06
N PHE A 168 -4.19 -3.17 -0.66
CA PHE A 168 -4.68 -2.62 -1.94
C PHE A 168 -6.16 -2.93 -2.17
N HIS A 169 -6.72 -2.38 -3.27
CA HIS A 169 -8.13 -2.53 -3.65
C HIS A 169 -8.35 -3.26 -4.96
N ASN A 170 -7.43 -3.16 -5.91
CA ASN A 170 -7.68 -3.53 -7.29
C ASN A 170 -6.74 -4.59 -7.84
N HIS A 171 -7.18 -5.19 -8.94
CA HIS A 171 -6.50 -6.25 -9.66
C HIS A 171 -5.12 -5.85 -10.20
N SER A 172 -4.99 -4.61 -10.71
CA SER A 172 -3.71 -4.15 -11.28
C SER A 172 -2.61 -4.10 -10.24
N VAL A 173 -2.92 -3.64 -9.02
CA VAL A 173 -1.97 -3.63 -7.90
C VAL A 173 -1.65 -5.04 -7.42
N LEU A 174 -2.65 -5.95 -7.37
CA LEU A 174 -2.38 -7.36 -7.08
C LEU A 174 -1.35 -7.92 -8.06
N ASN A 175 -1.61 -7.78 -9.36
CA ASN A 175 -0.73 -8.32 -10.41
C ASN A 175 0.65 -7.65 -10.46
N TYR A 176 0.77 -6.38 -10.05
CA TYR A 176 2.06 -5.74 -9.89
C TYR A 176 2.93 -6.45 -8.84
N HIS A 177 2.34 -6.83 -7.71
CA HIS A 177 3.06 -7.52 -6.62
C HIS A 177 3.13 -9.03 -6.81
N PHE A 178 2.09 -9.63 -7.35
CA PHE A 178 1.97 -11.05 -7.60
C PHE A 178 0.96 -11.31 -8.72
N PHE A 179 1.45 -11.72 -9.87
CA PHE A 179 0.60 -12.03 -11.01
C PHE A 179 -0.27 -13.27 -10.72
N VAL A 180 -1.58 -13.08 -10.77
CA VAL A 180 -2.57 -14.14 -10.54
C VAL A 180 -3.24 -14.55 -11.85
N ALA A 181 -3.74 -13.60 -12.63
CA ALA A 181 -4.38 -13.84 -13.92
C ALA A 181 -4.49 -12.53 -14.71
N GLU A 182 -4.64 -12.59 -16.04
CA GLU A 182 -4.90 -11.41 -16.86
C GLU A 182 -6.25 -10.75 -16.52
N ALA A 183 -7.30 -11.56 -16.39
CA ALA A 183 -8.62 -11.07 -15.99
C ALA A 183 -8.75 -10.96 -14.47
N ASP A 184 -9.60 -10.05 -14.00
CA ASP A 184 -9.92 -9.92 -12.58
C ASP A 184 -10.81 -11.06 -12.10
N ILE A 185 -10.22 -12.22 -11.86
CA ILE A 185 -10.92 -13.41 -11.38
C ILE A 185 -11.32 -13.34 -9.90
N LEU A 186 -10.85 -12.32 -9.17
CA LEU A 186 -11.19 -12.06 -7.77
C LEU A 186 -12.24 -10.96 -7.63
N LEU A 187 -12.70 -10.38 -8.72
CA LEU A 187 -13.70 -9.31 -8.74
C LEU A 187 -13.32 -8.18 -7.77
N LEU A 188 -12.05 -7.79 -7.81
CA LEU A 188 -11.52 -6.69 -7.02
C LEU A 188 -12.03 -5.34 -7.53
N GLY A 189 -12.12 -4.35 -6.66
CA GLY A 189 -12.56 -3.01 -7.02
C GLY A 189 -12.53 -2.09 -5.79
N GLN A 190 -12.96 -0.84 -5.96
CA GLN A 190 -12.85 0.19 -4.91
C GLN A 190 -13.52 -0.20 -3.58
N THR A 191 -14.49 -1.10 -3.59
CA THR A 191 -15.18 -1.56 -2.38
C THR A 191 -14.56 -2.79 -1.74
N ALA A 192 -13.67 -3.50 -2.46
CA ALA A 192 -12.91 -4.60 -1.92
C ALA A 192 -11.65 -4.07 -1.21
N LYS A 193 -11.26 -4.73 -0.13
CA LYS A 193 -10.02 -4.46 0.59
C LYS A 193 -9.20 -5.73 0.60
N ALA A 194 -7.95 -5.67 0.15
CA ALA A 194 -7.09 -6.83 0.03
C ALA A 194 -5.78 -6.62 0.78
N VAL A 195 -5.28 -7.69 1.37
CA VAL A 195 -3.93 -7.76 1.92
C VAL A 195 -3.21 -8.97 1.34
N LEU A 196 -2.01 -8.74 0.77
CA LEU A 196 -1.09 -9.78 0.33
C LEU A 196 0.12 -9.78 1.26
N ALA A 197 0.50 -10.95 1.77
CA ALA A 197 1.63 -11.11 2.68
C ALA A 197 2.51 -12.29 2.26
N ASP A 198 3.82 -12.10 2.29
CA ASP A 198 4.81 -13.16 2.08
C ASP A 198 5.09 -13.88 3.41
N TYR A 199 5.26 -15.18 3.32
CA TYR A 199 5.66 -16.06 4.41
C TYR A 199 6.90 -16.84 4.04
N VAL A 200 7.83 -16.98 4.98
CA VAL A 200 9.04 -17.80 4.81
C VAL A 200 9.13 -18.79 5.98
N GLU A 201 9.15 -20.05 5.64
CA GLU A 201 9.29 -21.16 6.59
C GLU A 201 10.24 -22.23 6.03
N SER A 202 10.45 -23.31 6.78
CA SER A 202 11.36 -24.41 6.40
C SER A 202 11.02 -25.10 5.04
N GLY A 203 9.84 -24.83 4.47
CA GLY A 203 9.42 -25.33 3.15
C GLY A 203 9.63 -24.35 2.00
N GLY A 204 10.14 -23.16 2.27
CA GLY A 204 10.34 -22.09 1.29
C GLY A 204 9.41 -20.90 1.49
N ARG A 205 9.16 -20.18 0.41
CA ARG A 205 8.26 -19.00 0.40
C ARG A 205 6.86 -19.40 -0.06
N SER A 206 5.87 -18.88 0.63
CA SER A 206 4.46 -18.90 0.23
C SER A 206 3.83 -17.51 0.40
N ARG A 207 2.62 -17.32 -0.13
CA ARG A 207 1.87 -16.07 -0.03
C ARG A 207 0.48 -16.31 0.50
N LEU A 208 -0.01 -15.38 1.30
CA LEU A 208 -1.38 -15.34 1.76
C LEU A 208 -2.03 -14.06 1.23
N LEU A 209 -3.13 -14.22 0.51
CA LEU A 209 -4.03 -13.14 0.11
C LEU A 209 -5.31 -13.26 0.93
N ILE A 210 -5.72 -12.18 1.59
CA ILE A 210 -7.02 -12.06 2.25
C ILE A 210 -7.75 -10.88 1.61
N VAL A 211 -8.98 -11.13 1.13
CA VAL A 211 -9.84 -10.09 0.57
C VAL A 211 -11.11 -9.99 1.40
N ALA A 212 -11.45 -8.78 1.82
CA ALA A 212 -12.73 -8.44 2.42
C ALA A 212 -13.64 -7.80 1.37
N TYR A 213 -14.81 -8.36 1.18
CA TYR A 213 -15.86 -7.84 0.30
C TYR A 213 -16.93 -7.09 1.12
N PRO A 214 -17.77 -6.27 0.47
CA PRO A 214 -18.86 -5.57 1.16
C PRO A 214 -19.84 -6.55 1.87
N ASP A 215 -20.09 -7.70 1.28
CA ASP A 215 -21.06 -8.69 1.75
C ASP A 215 -20.63 -10.13 1.45
N PRO A 216 -21.24 -11.14 2.14
CA PRO A 216 -20.91 -12.56 1.92
C PRO A 216 -21.22 -13.06 0.51
N GLY A 217 -22.24 -12.51 -0.15
CA GLY A 217 -22.61 -12.89 -1.52
C GLY A 217 -21.52 -12.49 -2.53
N SER A 218 -20.94 -11.31 -2.36
CA SER A 218 -19.80 -10.84 -3.16
C SER A 218 -18.57 -11.72 -2.95
N ALA A 219 -18.26 -12.09 -1.70
CA ALA A 219 -17.17 -13.02 -1.39
C ALA A 219 -17.39 -14.39 -2.01
N ALA A 220 -18.60 -14.92 -1.94
CA ALA A 220 -18.95 -16.22 -2.55
C ALA A 220 -18.78 -16.20 -4.08
N ARG A 221 -19.21 -15.12 -4.76
CA ARG A 221 -19.02 -14.95 -6.21
C ARG A 221 -17.53 -14.90 -6.58
N ALA A 222 -16.74 -14.11 -5.84
CA ALA A 222 -15.30 -14.00 -6.07
C ALA A 222 -14.58 -15.34 -5.85
N GLY A 223 -14.88 -16.04 -4.75
CA GLY A 223 -14.32 -17.36 -4.46
C GLY A 223 -14.67 -18.39 -5.54
N LYS A 224 -15.92 -18.39 -6.06
CA LYS A 224 -16.34 -19.24 -7.16
C LYS A 224 -15.61 -18.89 -8.46
N SER A 225 -15.51 -17.61 -8.82
CA SER A 225 -14.79 -17.13 -10.01
C SER A 225 -13.32 -17.54 -9.97
N PHE A 226 -12.64 -17.30 -8.84
CA PHE A 226 -11.26 -17.75 -8.64
C PHE A 226 -11.12 -19.26 -8.76
N ALA A 227 -11.99 -20.04 -8.11
CA ALA A 227 -11.93 -21.51 -8.16
C ALA A 227 -12.08 -22.03 -9.60
N GLN A 228 -12.98 -21.46 -10.39
CA GLN A 228 -13.22 -21.86 -11.78
C GLN A 228 -12.06 -21.50 -12.71
N ALA A 229 -11.49 -20.34 -12.56
CA ALA A 229 -10.44 -19.82 -13.44
C ALA A 229 -9.04 -20.33 -13.07
N TYR A 230 -8.69 -20.29 -11.78
CA TYR A 230 -7.34 -20.60 -11.29
C TYR A 230 -7.15 -22.09 -10.93
N ARG A 231 -8.25 -22.79 -10.58
CA ARG A 231 -8.23 -24.16 -10.06
C ARG A 231 -9.27 -25.06 -10.77
N PRO A 232 -9.30 -25.13 -12.13
CA PRO A 232 -10.36 -25.81 -12.91
C PRO A 232 -10.32 -27.27 -12.59
N GLY A 233 -9.97 -27.97 -11.93
CA GLY A 233 -9.99 -29.42 -11.59
C GLY A 233 -10.12 -29.69 -10.10
N ALA A 234 -10.33 -28.64 -9.29
CA ALA A 234 -10.32 -28.77 -7.84
C ALA A 234 -11.41 -29.69 -7.26
N GLY A 235 -12.54 -29.86 -7.98
CA GLY A 235 -13.62 -30.78 -7.55
C GLY A 235 -14.16 -30.49 -6.15
N GLY A 236 -14.12 -29.22 -5.70
CA GLY A 236 -14.51 -28.80 -4.36
C GLY A 236 -13.42 -28.95 -3.27
N LYS A 237 -12.23 -29.46 -3.58
CA LYS A 237 -11.12 -29.56 -2.62
C LYS A 237 -10.67 -28.17 -2.17
N ALA A 238 -10.33 -28.03 -0.88
CA ALA A 238 -9.80 -26.78 -0.33
C ALA A 238 -8.43 -26.45 -0.90
N ALA A 239 -7.55 -27.42 -1.08
CA ALA A 239 -6.21 -27.27 -1.65
C ALA A 239 -6.03 -28.10 -2.93
N VAL A 240 -5.23 -27.57 -3.88
CA VAL A 240 -4.83 -28.26 -5.11
C VAL A 240 -3.37 -28.01 -5.39
N LYS A 241 -2.70 -28.97 -6.03
CA LYS A 241 -1.35 -28.82 -6.53
C LYS A 241 -1.39 -28.15 -7.90
N THR A 242 -0.67 -27.05 -8.05
CA THR A 242 -0.57 -26.28 -9.28
C THR A 242 0.57 -26.78 -10.15
N GLU A 243 0.65 -26.33 -11.42
CA GLU A 243 1.64 -26.77 -12.41
C GLU A 243 3.09 -26.56 -11.95
N ASN A 244 3.37 -25.53 -11.13
CA ASN A 244 4.68 -25.29 -10.54
C ASN A 244 5.05 -26.28 -9.42
N GLY A 245 4.20 -27.29 -9.15
CA GLY A 245 4.43 -28.30 -8.13
C GLY A 245 4.16 -27.84 -6.69
N LYS A 246 3.64 -26.64 -6.51
CA LYS A 246 3.26 -26.06 -5.21
C LYS A 246 1.75 -26.19 -4.96
N TRP A 247 1.34 -25.90 -3.74
CA TRP A 247 -0.05 -25.99 -3.33
C TRP A 247 -0.71 -24.61 -3.24
N THR A 248 -1.91 -24.51 -3.81
CA THR A 248 -2.78 -23.35 -3.66
C THR A 248 -4.08 -23.78 -2.98
N ALA A 249 -4.45 -23.06 -1.92
CA ALA A 249 -5.65 -23.35 -1.14
C ALA A 249 -6.55 -22.12 -1.09
N LEU A 250 -7.87 -22.36 -1.06
CA LEU A 250 -8.92 -21.33 -1.05
C LEU A 250 -9.92 -21.62 0.07
N ARG A 251 -10.30 -20.56 0.80
CA ARG A 251 -11.44 -20.56 1.74
C ARG A 251 -12.27 -19.29 1.60
N VAL A 252 -13.58 -19.45 1.62
CA VAL A 252 -14.54 -18.36 1.73
C VAL A 252 -15.20 -18.45 3.11
N GLN A 253 -15.17 -17.37 3.88
CA GLN A 253 -15.78 -17.31 5.22
C GLN A 253 -16.44 -15.96 5.43
N GLY A 254 -17.77 -15.96 5.57
CA GLY A 254 -18.53 -14.72 5.64
C GLY A 254 -18.25 -13.83 4.44
N ARG A 255 -17.79 -12.62 4.69
CA ARG A 255 -17.41 -11.64 3.66
C ARG A 255 -15.94 -11.72 3.22
N TYR A 256 -15.21 -12.72 3.67
CA TYR A 256 -13.77 -12.86 3.40
C TYR A 256 -13.46 -13.99 2.45
N VAL A 257 -12.49 -13.78 1.57
CA VAL A 257 -11.84 -14.80 0.76
C VAL A 257 -10.37 -14.86 1.18
N ALA A 258 -9.90 -16.03 1.60
CA ALA A 258 -8.50 -16.27 1.93
C ALA A 258 -7.90 -17.27 0.94
N ILE A 259 -6.74 -16.95 0.38
CA ILE A 259 -6.03 -17.78 -0.59
C ILE A 259 -4.56 -17.90 -0.19
N VAL A 260 -4.09 -19.12 -0.10
CA VAL A 260 -2.66 -19.43 0.06
C VAL A 260 -2.11 -19.83 -1.29
N PHE A 261 -0.99 -19.24 -1.71
CA PHE A 261 -0.28 -19.57 -2.94
C PHE A 261 1.12 -20.11 -2.63
N ASP A 262 1.62 -20.95 -3.52
CA ASP A 262 2.99 -21.45 -3.56
C ASP A 262 3.43 -22.20 -2.28
N GLU A 263 2.50 -22.82 -1.56
CA GLU A 263 2.86 -23.57 -0.34
C GLU A 263 3.53 -24.91 -0.70
N ALA A 264 4.48 -25.33 0.12
CA ALA A 264 5.27 -26.52 -0.11
C ALA A 264 4.49 -27.82 0.06
N ALA A 265 3.47 -27.84 0.93
CA ALA A 265 2.69 -29.00 1.28
C ALA A 265 1.19 -28.66 1.47
N GLU A 266 0.32 -29.60 1.10
CA GLU A 266 -1.14 -29.47 1.25
C GLU A 266 -1.55 -29.09 2.67
N GLY A 267 -1.13 -29.88 3.65
CA GLY A 267 -1.47 -29.66 5.05
C GLY A 267 -0.98 -28.32 5.61
N LYS A 268 0.13 -27.77 5.08
CA LYS A 268 0.57 -26.42 5.48
C LYS A 268 -0.34 -25.33 4.89
N ALA A 269 -0.79 -25.49 3.64
CA ALA A 269 -1.71 -24.55 3.02
C ALA A 269 -3.05 -24.52 3.76
N GLU A 270 -3.59 -25.69 4.12
CA GLU A 270 -4.81 -25.82 4.91
C GLU A 270 -4.66 -25.25 6.32
N ALA A 271 -3.58 -25.59 7.03
CA ALA A 271 -3.30 -25.07 8.36
C ALA A 271 -3.21 -23.53 8.40
N ARG A 272 -2.67 -22.90 7.35
CA ARG A 272 -2.62 -21.44 7.24
C ARG A 272 -4.02 -20.86 7.05
N LEU A 273 -4.88 -21.48 6.24
CA LEU A 273 -6.28 -21.08 6.11
C LEU A 273 -7.06 -21.27 7.42
N ASP A 274 -6.81 -22.35 8.16
CA ASP A 274 -7.42 -22.59 9.48
C ASP A 274 -7.01 -21.50 10.48
N ALA A 275 -5.74 -21.09 10.47
CA ALA A 275 -5.27 -20.00 11.31
C ALA A 275 -5.94 -18.65 10.96
N VAL A 276 -6.13 -18.35 9.68
CA VAL A 276 -6.88 -17.17 9.23
C VAL A 276 -8.33 -17.24 9.69
N ALA A 277 -8.98 -18.40 9.51
CA ALA A 277 -10.37 -18.62 9.91
C ALA A 277 -10.57 -18.39 11.40
N ALA A 278 -9.69 -18.92 12.24
CA ALA A 278 -9.73 -18.73 13.68
C ALA A 278 -9.57 -17.24 14.09
N LEU A 279 -8.71 -16.48 13.39
CA LEU A 279 -8.53 -15.04 13.63
C LEU A 279 -9.78 -14.23 13.23
N ILE A 280 -10.46 -14.61 12.14
CA ILE A 280 -11.71 -13.99 11.72
C ILE A 280 -12.82 -14.26 12.74
N ASP A 281 -12.97 -15.52 13.18
CA ASP A 281 -13.99 -15.91 14.17
C ASP A 281 -13.78 -15.22 15.52
N ALA A 282 -12.51 -15.02 15.93
CA ALA A 282 -12.19 -14.32 17.18
C ALA A 282 -12.46 -12.81 17.15
N ALA A 283 -12.67 -12.23 15.97
CA ALA A 283 -12.92 -10.80 15.79
C ALA A 283 -14.41 -10.44 15.58
N GLY A 284 -15.26 -11.42 15.34
CA GLY A 284 -16.72 -11.28 15.16
C GLY A 284 -17.48 -11.55 16.41
#